data_beaef60fbd912e6e6aad81f309a1b981
#
_entry.id   beaef60fbd912e6e6aad81f309a1b981
#
_cell.length_a   1.000
_cell.length_b   1.000
_cell.length_c   1.000
_cell.angle_alpha   90.00
_cell.angle_beta   90.00
_cell.angle_gamma   90.00
#
_symmetry.space_group_name_H-M   'P 1'
#
loop_
_entity.id
_entity.type
_entity.pdbx_description
1 polymer ?
#
loop_
_entity_poly.entity_id
_entity_poly.type
_entity_poly.pdbx_seq_one_letter_code
_entity_poly.pdbx_strand_id
1 'polypeptide(L)'
;MYKRQGLSVAEAALMSATVLAGAAQIVAVELWTEPIPIATVLLATLAINLRYSLMGAALRPWLERLTPLRSYGSLLLMADENWALTMRELKDGGSRGAFLLGTGIVMWLFWVAATVVGAAAGGVIGDPARYGLDFVLAAVFVALALELWEGRATLVPWLVALATAVVADALLSGQWYILLGGFAAAAVEVVRYDE
;
A
#
# COMPACT_ATOMS: atom_id res chain seq x y z
N MET A 1 2.49 -13.05 -13.56
CA MET A 1 3.10 -11.72 -13.66
C MET A 1 4.62 -11.82 -13.68
N TYR A 2 5.31 -12.16 -12.61
CA TYR A 2 6.79 -12.21 -12.51
C TYR A 2 7.48 -13.03 -13.62
N LYS A 3 6.98 -14.22 -13.96
CA LYS A 3 7.57 -15.07 -15.02
C LYS A 3 7.48 -14.47 -16.43
N ARG A 4 6.48 -13.63 -16.72
CA ARG A 4 6.37 -12.97 -18.03
C ARG A 4 7.43 -11.89 -18.21
N GLN A 5 7.98 -11.37 -17.10
CA GLN A 5 9.02 -10.35 -17.06
C GLN A 5 10.43 -10.93 -16.87
N GLY A 6 10.58 -12.26 -16.96
CA GLY A 6 11.88 -12.93 -16.82
C GLY A 6 12.41 -13.08 -15.39
N LEU A 7 11.66 -12.62 -14.37
CA LEU A 7 12.06 -12.75 -12.98
C LEU A 7 12.05 -14.21 -12.51
N SER A 8 13.13 -14.63 -11.88
CA SER A 8 13.21 -15.93 -11.21
C SER A 8 12.36 -15.95 -9.93
N VAL A 9 12.03 -17.14 -9.44
CA VAL A 9 11.30 -17.29 -8.16
C VAL A 9 12.09 -16.66 -7.01
N ALA A 10 13.43 -16.77 -7.02
CA ALA A 10 14.27 -16.21 -5.98
C ALA A 10 14.25 -14.66 -6.00
N GLU A 11 14.31 -14.04 -7.17
CA GLU A 11 14.23 -12.59 -7.31
C GLU A 11 12.86 -12.07 -6.88
N ALA A 12 11.77 -12.74 -7.27
CA ALA A 12 10.42 -12.39 -6.83
C ALA A 12 10.27 -12.53 -5.30
N ALA A 13 10.81 -13.60 -4.71
CA ALA A 13 10.79 -13.83 -3.28
C ALA A 13 11.62 -12.76 -2.53
N LEU A 14 12.82 -12.42 -3.03
CA LEU A 14 13.67 -11.40 -2.44
C LEU A 14 12.99 -10.03 -2.48
N MET A 15 12.38 -9.66 -3.62
CA MET A 15 11.63 -8.42 -3.75
C MET A 15 10.49 -8.36 -2.73
N SER A 16 9.71 -9.43 -2.56
CA SER A 16 8.62 -9.49 -1.59
C SER A 16 9.10 -9.52 -0.13
N ALA A 17 10.26 -10.11 0.14
CA ALA A 17 10.82 -10.14 1.49
C ALA A 17 11.38 -8.77 1.93
N THR A 18 11.89 -7.98 0.99
CA THR A 18 12.51 -6.67 1.27
C THR A 18 11.56 -5.50 1.11
N VAL A 19 10.52 -5.64 0.28
CA VAL A 19 9.54 -4.57 -0.02
C VAL A 19 8.13 -5.09 0.25
N LEU A 20 7.58 -4.74 1.41
CA LEU A 20 6.19 -5.08 1.77
C LEU A 20 5.23 -4.00 1.22
N ALA A 21 5.19 -3.84 -0.09
CA ALA A 21 4.38 -2.84 -0.77
C ALA A 21 3.83 -3.37 -2.11
N GLY A 22 2.67 -4.03 -2.06
CA GLY A 22 2.09 -4.71 -3.22
C GLY A 22 1.92 -3.82 -4.44
N ALA A 23 1.37 -2.61 -4.29
CA ALA A 23 1.20 -1.66 -5.39
C ALA A 23 2.53 -1.26 -6.02
N ALA A 24 3.56 -0.98 -5.21
CA ALA A 24 4.89 -0.63 -5.72
C ALA A 24 5.55 -1.80 -6.45
N GLN A 25 5.37 -3.04 -5.97
CA GLN A 25 5.87 -4.23 -6.65
C GLN A 25 5.19 -4.47 -7.99
N ILE A 26 3.86 -4.28 -8.07
CA ILE A 26 3.11 -4.43 -9.32
C ILE A 26 3.64 -3.44 -10.35
N VAL A 27 3.75 -2.17 -10.00
CA VAL A 27 4.25 -1.12 -10.90
C VAL A 27 5.71 -1.36 -11.29
N ALA A 28 6.56 -1.77 -10.35
CA ALA A 28 7.95 -2.10 -10.66
C ALA A 28 8.04 -3.24 -11.68
N VAL A 29 7.20 -4.27 -11.54
CA VAL A 29 7.16 -5.40 -12.49
C VAL A 29 6.57 -4.99 -13.84
N GLU A 30 5.57 -4.12 -13.88
CA GLU A 30 5.01 -3.59 -15.15
C GLU A 30 6.02 -2.75 -15.93
N LEU A 31 6.84 -1.97 -15.23
CA LEU A 31 7.91 -1.17 -15.82
C LEU A 31 9.18 -1.98 -16.15
N TRP A 32 9.22 -3.27 -15.83
CA TRP A 32 10.39 -4.14 -16.01
C TRP A 32 10.58 -4.50 -17.47
N THR A 33 11.35 -3.70 -18.18
CA THR A 33 11.69 -3.89 -19.61
C THR A 33 13.20 -3.99 -19.77
N GLU A 34 13.69 -4.53 -20.87
CA GLU A 34 15.12 -4.56 -21.16
C GLU A 34 15.49 -3.47 -22.19
N PRO A 35 16.44 -2.57 -21.88
CA PRO A 35 17.14 -2.40 -20.60
C PRO A 35 16.23 -1.88 -19.48
N ILE A 36 16.47 -2.29 -18.22
CA ILE A 36 15.64 -1.88 -17.10
C ILE A 36 15.73 -0.36 -16.90
N PRO A 37 14.61 0.38 -16.93
CA PRO A 37 14.60 1.83 -16.73
C PRO A 37 14.68 2.17 -15.24
N ILE A 38 15.86 1.97 -14.63
CA ILE A 38 16.10 2.05 -13.18
C ILE A 38 15.53 3.34 -12.59
N ALA A 39 15.80 4.51 -13.21
CA ALA A 39 15.33 5.79 -12.70
C ALA A 39 13.80 5.86 -12.66
N THR A 40 13.11 5.38 -13.69
CA THR A 40 11.65 5.34 -13.77
C THR A 40 11.06 4.42 -12.70
N VAL A 41 11.63 3.22 -12.52
CA VAL A 41 11.19 2.26 -11.49
C VAL A 41 11.40 2.84 -10.10
N LEU A 42 12.55 3.46 -9.81
CA LEU A 42 12.82 4.09 -8.52
C LEU A 42 11.86 5.25 -8.24
N LEU A 43 11.64 6.13 -9.20
CA LEU A 43 10.74 7.28 -9.03
C LEU A 43 9.29 6.84 -8.83
N ALA A 44 8.81 5.88 -9.62
CA ALA A 44 7.47 5.35 -9.48
C ALA A 44 7.27 4.67 -8.11
N THR A 45 8.22 3.84 -7.69
CA THR A 45 8.21 3.19 -6.38
C THR A 45 8.25 4.20 -5.24
N LEU A 46 9.09 5.23 -5.34
CA LEU A 46 9.16 6.30 -4.36
C LEU A 46 7.83 7.06 -4.27
N ALA A 47 7.25 7.45 -5.41
CA ALA A 47 5.98 8.16 -5.46
C ALA A 47 4.86 7.37 -4.78
N ILE A 48 4.74 6.08 -5.07
CA ILE A 48 3.73 5.22 -4.46
C ILE A 48 3.96 5.09 -2.95
N ASN A 49 5.20 4.93 -2.52
CA ASN A 49 5.55 4.67 -1.12
C ASN A 49 5.58 5.93 -0.25
N LEU A 50 5.51 7.14 -0.83
CA LEU A 50 5.39 8.39 -0.04
C LEU A 50 4.16 8.38 0.87
N ARG A 51 3.11 7.64 0.55
CA ARG A 51 1.95 7.44 1.42
C ARG A 51 2.32 6.88 2.79
N TYR A 52 3.36 6.04 2.88
CA TYR A 52 3.83 5.51 4.18
C TYR A 52 4.36 6.60 5.12
N SER A 53 4.82 7.72 4.58
CA SER A 53 5.19 8.89 5.40
C SER A 53 3.97 9.50 6.09
N LEU A 54 2.84 9.61 5.39
CA LEU A 54 1.58 10.11 5.95
C LEU A 54 1.01 9.10 6.97
N MET A 55 1.03 7.81 6.64
CA MET A 55 0.58 6.74 7.52
C MET A 55 1.42 6.68 8.81
N GLY A 56 2.73 6.81 8.69
CA GLY A 56 3.66 6.88 9.82
C GLY A 56 3.42 8.11 10.70
N ALA A 57 3.15 9.27 10.09
CA ALA A 57 2.82 10.49 10.81
C ALA A 57 1.53 10.35 11.61
N ALA A 58 0.50 9.70 11.07
CA ALA A 58 -0.75 9.42 11.78
C ALA A 58 -0.56 8.49 13.00
N LEU A 59 0.41 7.57 12.94
CA LEU A 59 0.76 6.66 14.03
C LEU A 59 1.73 7.27 15.05
N ARG A 60 2.29 8.46 14.80
CA ARG A 60 3.32 9.08 15.63
C ARG A 60 3.00 9.12 17.11
N PRO A 61 1.80 9.56 17.56
CA PRO A 61 1.48 9.66 19.00
C PRO A 61 1.56 8.33 19.74
N TRP A 62 1.38 7.24 19.01
CA TRP A 62 1.46 5.88 19.53
C TRP A 62 2.88 5.31 19.43
N LEU A 63 3.59 5.55 18.32
CA LEU A 63 4.96 5.10 18.12
C LEU A 63 5.94 5.73 19.11
N GLU A 64 5.73 6.98 19.52
CA GLU A 64 6.55 7.68 20.54
C GLU A 64 6.55 6.98 21.91
N ARG A 65 5.56 6.14 22.19
CA ARG A 65 5.47 5.34 23.42
C ARG A 65 6.27 4.05 23.37
N LEU A 66 6.79 3.69 22.20
CA LEU A 66 7.57 2.47 21.98
C LEU A 66 9.08 2.76 22.02
N THR A 67 9.87 1.72 22.28
CA THR A 67 11.32 1.82 22.08
C THR A 67 11.64 2.02 20.59
N PRO A 68 12.74 2.72 20.24
CA PRO A 68 13.10 2.98 18.84
C PRO A 68 13.12 1.71 17.98
N LEU A 69 13.69 0.61 18.49
CA LEU A 69 13.75 -0.66 17.76
C LEU A 69 12.35 -1.21 17.43
N ARG A 70 11.41 -1.11 18.36
CA ARG A 70 10.03 -1.56 18.13
C ARG A 70 9.29 -0.63 17.17
N SER A 71 9.50 0.67 17.27
CA SER A 71 8.91 1.66 16.36
C SER A 71 9.38 1.44 14.93
N TYR A 72 10.70 1.37 14.70
CA TYR A 72 11.25 1.14 13.38
C TYR A 72 10.90 -0.26 12.82
N GLY A 73 10.93 -1.30 13.67
CA GLY A 73 10.51 -2.64 13.26
C GLY A 73 9.04 -2.71 12.85
N SER A 74 8.16 -1.98 13.55
CA SER A 74 6.74 -1.89 13.19
C SER A 74 6.53 -1.14 11.87
N LEU A 75 7.26 -0.04 11.66
CA LEU A 75 7.20 0.75 10.42
C LEU A 75 7.75 -0.03 9.21
N LEU A 76 8.80 -0.84 9.41
CA LEU A 76 9.37 -1.66 8.35
C LEU A 76 8.38 -2.70 7.80
N LEU A 77 7.51 -3.22 8.68
CA LEU A 77 6.49 -4.21 8.34
C LEU A 77 5.09 -3.61 8.20
N MET A 78 5.01 -2.28 8.05
CA MET A 78 3.76 -1.58 7.84
C MET A 78 3.31 -1.72 6.38
N ALA A 79 2.05 -2.09 6.20
CA ALA A 79 1.34 -2.09 4.94
C ALA A 79 -0.02 -1.40 5.14
N ASP A 80 -0.76 -1.15 4.07
CA ASP A 80 -2.04 -0.44 4.13
C ASP A 80 -3.03 -1.15 5.05
N GLU A 81 -3.10 -2.47 4.95
CA GLU A 81 -4.07 -3.30 5.66
C GLU A 81 -3.80 -3.31 7.18
N ASN A 82 -2.56 -3.56 7.60
CA ASN A 82 -2.26 -3.60 9.03
C ASN A 82 -2.24 -2.20 9.65
N TRP A 83 -1.96 -1.16 8.87
CA TRP A 83 -2.15 0.22 9.29
C TRP A 83 -3.61 0.52 9.56
N ALA A 84 -4.52 0.19 8.62
CA ALA A 84 -5.96 0.41 8.79
C ALA A 84 -6.52 -0.32 10.02
N LEU A 85 -6.14 -1.59 10.21
CA LEU A 85 -6.50 -2.37 11.39
C LEU A 85 -5.95 -1.75 12.69
N THR A 86 -4.72 -1.23 12.65
CA THR A 86 -4.11 -0.58 13.81
C THR A 86 -4.81 0.73 14.16
N MET A 87 -5.16 1.53 13.16
CA MET A 87 -5.91 2.78 13.37
C MET A 87 -7.27 2.51 14.01
N ARG A 88 -7.95 1.44 13.60
CA ARG A 88 -9.19 1.00 14.24
C ARG A 88 -8.96 0.57 15.68
N GLU A 89 -7.99 -0.31 15.93
CA GLU A 89 -7.65 -0.75 17.31
C GLU A 89 -7.36 0.44 18.23
N LEU A 90 -6.67 1.48 17.71
CA LEU A 90 -6.38 2.69 18.47
C LEU A 90 -7.64 3.52 18.78
N LYS A 91 -8.58 3.62 17.83
CA LYS A 91 -9.88 4.29 18.02
C LYS A 91 -10.74 3.58 19.06
N ASP A 92 -10.70 2.26 19.09
CA ASP A 92 -11.42 1.43 20.07
C ASP A 92 -10.75 1.42 21.46
N GLY A 93 -9.71 2.25 21.67
CA GLY A 93 -9.00 2.39 22.94
C GLY A 93 -7.89 1.36 23.16
N GLY A 94 -7.58 0.55 22.18
CA GLY A 94 -6.44 -0.36 22.20
C GLY A 94 -5.12 0.40 22.24
N SER A 95 -4.17 -0.10 23.02
CA SER A 95 -2.83 0.54 23.16
C SER A 95 -1.68 -0.46 22.99
N ARG A 96 -1.97 -1.62 22.44
CA ARG A 96 -0.97 -2.71 22.35
C ARG A 96 0.06 -2.41 21.27
N GLY A 97 1.26 -1.99 21.68
CA GLY A 97 2.40 -1.76 20.78
C GLY A 97 2.82 -2.97 19.94
N ALA A 98 2.40 -4.17 20.34
CA ALA A 98 2.65 -5.40 19.58
C ALA A 98 1.67 -5.61 18.42
N PHE A 99 0.56 -4.88 18.31
CA PHE A 99 -0.48 -5.15 17.32
C PHE A 99 0.02 -4.89 15.89
N LEU A 100 0.55 -3.69 15.62
CA LEU A 100 1.09 -3.36 14.29
C LEU A 100 2.25 -4.29 13.90
N LEU A 101 3.18 -4.55 14.84
CA LEU A 101 4.30 -5.44 14.57
C LEU A 101 3.85 -6.88 14.33
N GLY A 102 2.92 -7.39 15.15
CA GLY A 102 2.43 -8.76 15.04
C GLY A 102 1.66 -9.00 13.74
N THR A 103 0.74 -8.10 13.40
CA THR A 103 0.00 -8.17 12.13
C THR A 103 0.94 -8.01 10.95
N GLY A 104 1.95 -7.14 11.03
CA GLY A 104 2.98 -6.96 10.01
C GLY A 104 3.80 -8.23 9.77
N ILE A 105 4.24 -8.92 10.83
CA ILE A 105 4.98 -10.20 10.71
C ILE A 105 4.12 -11.26 10.03
N VAL A 106 2.86 -11.40 10.45
CA VAL A 106 1.93 -12.37 9.84
C VAL A 106 1.73 -12.06 8.37
N MET A 107 1.44 -10.81 8.02
CA MET A 107 1.28 -10.38 6.64
C MET A 107 2.53 -10.62 5.81
N TRP A 108 3.70 -10.28 6.34
CA TRP A 108 4.97 -10.51 5.66
C TRP A 108 5.22 -11.98 5.35
N LEU A 109 4.97 -12.87 6.31
CA LEU A 109 5.11 -14.32 6.11
C LEU A 109 4.17 -14.82 5.00
N PHE A 110 2.89 -14.45 5.06
CA PHE A 110 1.92 -14.84 4.03
C PHE A 110 2.23 -14.22 2.67
N TRP A 111 2.67 -12.97 2.63
CA TRP A 111 3.05 -12.28 1.40
C TRP A 111 4.22 -12.97 0.69
N VAL A 112 5.29 -13.27 1.42
CA VAL A 112 6.45 -13.99 0.87
C VAL A 112 6.06 -15.40 0.43
N ALA A 113 5.32 -16.14 1.26
CA ALA A 113 4.85 -17.48 0.92
C ALA A 113 3.98 -17.47 -0.34
N ALA A 114 3.00 -16.56 -0.43
CA ALA A 114 2.12 -16.41 -1.58
C ALA A 114 2.92 -16.02 -2.85
N THR A 115 3.93 -15.17 -2.72
CA THR A 115 4.81 -14.81 -3.84
C THR A 115 5.58 -16.02 -4.35
N VAL A 116 6.18 -16.82 -3.46
CA VAL A 116 6.91 -18.05 -3.85
C VAL A 116 5.98 -19.03 -4.54
N VAL A 117 4.81 -19.29 -3.96
CA VAL A 117 3.81 -20.21 -4.56
C VAL A 117 3.33 -19.67 -5.90
N GLY A 118 2.97 -18.38 -5.98
CA GLY A 118 2.50 -17.74 -7.21
C GLY A 118 3.56 -17.71 -8.31
N ALA A 119 4.82 -17.42 -7.95
CA ALA A 119 5.93 -17.45 -8.90
C ALA A 119 6.25 -18.88 -9.37
N ALA A 120 6.14 -19.88 -8.51
CA ALA A 120 6.34 -21.29 -8.87
C ALA A 120 5.20 -21.81 -9.76
N ALA A 121 3.94 -21.55 -9.35
CA ALA A 121 2.73 -22.06 -10.02
C ALA A 121 2.28 -21.21 -11.22
N GLY A 122 2.77 -19.98 -11.37
CA GLY A 122 2.27 -19.01 -12.36
C GLY A 122 2.38 -19.44 -13.82
N GLY A 123 3.21 -20.47 -14.13
CA GLY A 123 3.26 -21.07 -15.45
C GLY A 123 2.11 -22.04 -15.75
N VAL A 124 1.41 -22.52 -14.71
CA VAL A 124 0.31 -23.49 -14.82
C VAL A 124 -1.04 -22.79 -14.88
N ILE A 125 -1.19 -21.64 -14.22
CA ILE A 125 -2.47 -20.94 -14.06
C ILE A 125 -2.95 -20.29 -15.37
N GLY A 126 -2.05 -20.02 -16.32
CA GLY A 126 -2.39 -19.35 -17.58
C GLY A 126 -2.73 -17.88 -17.37
N ASP A 127 -3.94 -17.46 -17.75
CA ASP A 127 -4.38 -16.08 -17.60
C ASP A 127 -5.12 -15.87 -16.27
N PRO A 128 -4.54 -15.09 -15.33
CA PRO A 128 -5.14 -14.83 -14.01
C PRO A 128 -6.50 -14.13 -14.07
N ALA A 129 -6.74 -13.31 -15.12
CA ALA A 129 -8.00 -12.58 -15.29
C ALA A 129 -9.21 -13.51 -15.45
N ARG A 130 -9.00 -14.73 -16.00
CA ARG A 130 -10.06 -15.74 -16.11
C ARG A 130 -10.62 -16.20 -14.76
N TYR A 131 -9.84 -16.02 -13.70
CA TYR A 131 -10.22 -16.39 -12.32
C TYR A 131 -10.56 -15.15 -11.48
N GLY A 132 -10.64 -13.97 -12.07
CA GLY A 132 -10.88 -12.71 -11.36
C GLY A 132 -9.75 -12.29 -10.42
N LEU A 133 -8.54 -12.85 -10.56
CA LEU A 133 -7.41 -12.56 -9.70
C LEU A 133 -6.84 -11.16 -9.91
N ASP A 134 -7.12 -10.52 -11.04
CA ASP A 134 -6.83 -9.13 -11.34
C ASP A 134 -7.68 -8.16 -10.50
N PHE A 135 -8.90 -8.59 -10.10
CA PHE A 135 -9.80 -7.78 -9.29
C PHE A 135 -9.52 -7.85 -7.78
N VAL A 136 -8.74 -8.83 -7.31
CA VAL A 136 -8.52 -9.06 -5.87
C VAL A 136 -7.96 -7.81 -5.19
N LEU A 137 -6.97 -7.14 -5.79
CA LEU A 137 -6.38 -5.94 -5.21
C LEU A 137 -7.40 -4.80 -5.09
N ALA A 138 -8.20 -4.57 -6.13
CA ALA A 138 -9.27 -3.58 -6.09
C ALA A 138 -10.31 -3.90 -5.00
N ALA A 139 -10.69 -5.17 -4.85
CA ALA A 139 -11.63 -5.60 -3.81
C ALA A 139 -11.07 -5.35 -2.40
N VAL A 140 -9.77 -5.62 -2.17
CA VAL A 140 -9.11 -5.33 -0.89
C VAL A 140 -9.14 -3.83 -0.58
N PHE A 141 -8.78 -2.96 -1.54
CA PHE A 141 -8.83 -1.52 -1.32
C PHE A 141 -10.25 -0.99 -1.08
N VAL A 142 -11.27 -1.54 -1.75
CA VAL A 142 -12.67 -1.19 -1.47
C VAL A 142 -13.06 -1.62 -0.06
N ALA A 143 -12.67 -2.81 0.38
CA ALA A 143 -12.92 -3.27 1.75
C ALA A 143 -12.25 -2.37 2.80
N LEU A 144 -10.98 -1.98 2.58
CA LEU A 144 -10.27 -1.04 3.46
C LEU A 144 -10.92 0.34 3.48
N ALA A 145 -11.36 0.83 2.32
CA ALA A 145 -12.08 2.10 2.23
C ALA A 145 -13.38 2.04 3.05
N LEU A 146 -14.16 0.95 2.94
CA LEU A 146 -15.38 0.77 3.74
C LEU A 146 -15.10 0.69 5.23
N GLU A 147 -13.99 0.08 5.63
CA GLU A 147 -13.57 -0.01 7.02
C GLU A 147 -13.18 1.36 7.62
N LEU A 148 -12.60 2.24 6.80
CA LEU A 148 -12.24 3.60 7.19
C LEU A 148 -13.39 4.60 7.05
N TRP A 149 -14.57 4.16 6.62
CA TRP A 149 -15.73 5.02 6.44
C TRP A 149 -16.31 5.50 7.78
N GLU A 150 -16.34 6.81 7.99
CA GLU A 150 -16.89 7.47 9.20
C GLU A 150 -18.21 8.19 8.93
N GLY A 151 -18.97 7.74 7.94
CA GLY A 151 -20.24 8.31 7.57
C GLY A 151 -20.13 9.56 6.69
N ARG A 152 -21.11 10.47 6.79
CA ARG A 152 -21.19 11.63 5.87
C ARG A 152 -20.04 12.62 6.03
N ALA A 153 -19.36 12.63 7.16
CA ALA A 153 -18.24 13.51 7.40
C ALA A 153 -17.07 13.26 6.42
N THR A 154 -16.85 12.02 6.06
CA THR A 154 -15.75 11.61 5.14
C THR A 154 -16.08 11.80 3.66
N LEU A 155 -17.35 12.06 3.29
CA LEU A 155 -17.78 12.16 1.89
C LEU A 155 -17.02 13.24 1.12
N VAL A 156 -16.89 14.45 1.69
CA VAL A 156 -16.28 15.59 0.98
C VAL A 156 -14.79 15.32 0.71
N PRO A 157 -13.95 14.97 1.70
CA PRO A 157 -12.55 14.61 1.44
C PRO A 157 -12.39 13.46 0.42
N TRP A 158 -13.25 12.46 0.47
CA TRP A 158 -13.19 11.32 -0.44
C TRP A 158 -13.56 11.69 -1.87
N LEU A 159 -14.60 12.50 -2.06
CA LEU A 159 -14.98 12.99 -3.39
C LEU A 159 -13.91 13.91 -3.99
N VAL A 160 -13.28 14.74 -3.16
CA VAL A 160 -12.17 15.59 -3.60
C VAL A 160 -10.95 14.74 -3.95
N ALA A 161 -10.61 13.72 -3.13
CA ALA A 161 -9.55 12.79 -3.44
C ALA A 161 -9.78 12.09 -4.79
N LEU A 162 -10.98 11.54 -4.98
CA LEU A 162 -11.36 10.83 -6.21
C LEU A 162 -11.30 11.76 -7.43
N ALA A 163 -11.93 12.93 -7.35
CA ALA A 163 -11.94 13.89 -8.45
C ALA A 163 -10.53 14.35 -8.82
N THR A 164 -9.70 14.65 -7.81
CA THR A 164 -8.30 15.04 -8.03
C THR A 164 -7.49 13.91 -8.63
N ALA A 165 -7.67 12.67 -8.15
CA ALA A 165 -6.98 11.52 -8.69
C ALA A 165 -7.36 11.26 -10.16
N VAL A 166 -8.65 11.30 -10.50
CA VAL A 166 -9.12 11.12 -11.88
C VAL A 166 -8.56 12.20 -12.82
N VAL A 167 -8.58 13.46 -12.39
CA VAL A 167 -8.02 14.57 -13.17
C VAL A 167 -6.52 14.44 -13.31
N ALA A 168 -5.81 14.08 -12.24
CA ALA A 168 -4.36 13.90 -12.28
C ALA A 168 -3.96 12.73 -13.17
N ASP A 169 -4.69 11.60 -13.14
CA ASP A 169 -4.46 10.46 -14.03
C ASP A 169 -4.65 10.82 -15.51
N ALA A 170 -5.65 11.65 -15.80
CA ALA A 170 -5.92 12.11 -17.17
C ALA A 170 -4.89 13.13 -17.71
N LEU A 171 -4.26 13.92 -16.83
CA LEU A 171 -3.37 15.02 -17.23
C LEU A 171 -1.89 14.71 -17.04
N LEU A 172 -1.54 13.79 -16.15
CA LEU A 172 -0.16 13.49 -15.76
C LEU A 172 0.16 12.03 -16.06
N SER A 173 1.34 11.78 -16.58
CA SER A 173 1.85 10.42 -16.74
C SER A 173 2.41 9.88 -15.43
N GLY A 174 2.16 8.61 -15.10
CA GLY A 174 2.70 7.94 -13.91
C GLY A 174 1.72 7.93 -12.73
N GLN A 175 2.22 7.67 -11.53
CA GLN A 175 1.41 7.39 -10.35
C GLN A 175 1.14 8.63 -9.45
N TRP A 176 1.28 9.84 -10.01
CA TRP A 176 1.09 11.09 -9.26
C TRP A 176 -0.33 11.29 -8.73
N TYR A 177 -1.32 10.68 -9.37
CA TYR A 177 -2.71 10.74 -8.95
C TYR A 177 -2.93 10.24 -7.51
N ILE A 178 -2.13 9.29 -7.04
CA ILE A 178 -2.20 8.76 -5.67
C ILE A 178 -1.85 9.86 -4.66
N LEU A 179 -0.73 10.56 -4.89
CA LEU A 179 -0.26 11.62 -4.00
C LEU A 179 -1.15 12.85 -4.05
N LEU A 180 -1.51 13.29 -5.25
CA LEU A 180 -2.33 14.48 -5.43
C LEU A 180 -3.72 14.28 -4.84
N GLY A 181 -4.34 13.11 -5.03
CA GLY A 181 -5.59 12.76 -4.39
C GLY A 181 -5.51 12.76 -2.87
N GLY A 182 -4.47 12.15 -2.31
CA GLY A 182 -4.24 12.11 -0.86
C GLY A 182 -4.00 13.50 -0.25
N PHE A 183 -3.15 14.32 -0.87
CA PHE A 183 -2.91 15.69 -0.40
C PHE A 183 -4.12 16.58 -0.52
N ALA A 184 -4.90 16.46 -1.59
CA ALA A 184 -6.14 17.22 -1.75
C ALA A 184 -7.17 16.89 -0.66
N ALA A 185 -7.34 15.60 -0.33
CA ALA A 185 -8.20 15.18 0.76
C ALA A 185 -7.71 15.71 2.11
N ALA A 186 -6.41 15.61 2.39
CA ALA A 186 -5.81 16.12 3.62
C ALA A 186 -5.98 17.64 3.75
N ALA A 187 -5.79 18.40 2.68
CA ALA A 187 -5.99 19.85 2.68
C ALA A 187 -7.46 20.23 2.99
N VAL A 188 -8.42 19.51 2.42
CA VAL A 188 -9.85 19.71 2.73
C VAL A 188 -10.13 19.44 4.20
N GLU A 189 -9.54 18.39 4.76
CA GLU A 189 -9.76 18.01 6.16
C GLU A 189 -9.17 19.05 7.13
N VAL A 190 -7.99 19.59 6.82
CA VAL A 190 -7.38 20.69 7.59
C VAL A 190 -8.29 21.92 7.62
N VAL A 191 -8.81 22.35 6.45
CA VAL A 191 -9.70 23.53 6.38
C VAL A 191 -11.00 23.30 7.15
N ARG A 192 -11.54 22.08 7.13
CA ARG A 192 -12.79 21.74 7.84
C ARG A 192 -12.62 21.55 9.35
N TYR A 193 -11.39 21.23 9.79
CA TYR A 193 -11.10 21.06 11.21
C TYR A 193 -11.04 22.40 11.96
N ASP A 194 -10.72 23.49 11.24
CA ASP A 194 -10.63 24.83 11.81
C ASP A 194 -12.00 25.56 11.86
N GLU A 195 -13.08 24.94 11.31
CA GLU A 195 -14.47 25.42 11.40
C GLU A 195 -15.28 24.66 12.48
#